data_82237b893519f132a3bced87749433b1
#
_entry.id   82237b893519f132a3bced87749433b1
#
_cell.length_a   1.000
_cell.length_b   1.000
_cell.length_c   1.000
_cell.angle_alpha   90.00
_cell.angle_beta   90.00
_cell.angle_gamma   90.00
#
_symmetry.space_group_name_H-M   'P 1'
#
loop_
_entity.id
_entity.type
_entity.pdbx_description
1 polymer ?
#
loop_
_entity_poly.entity_id
_entity_poly.type
_entity_poly.pdbx_seq_one_letter_code
_entity_poly.pdbx_strand_id
1 'polypeptide(L)' 'MEKPILYHWAPCATCAVAASFAAEHGIELDKRDVEQEGPYNELLALGGDADLIPYLYAGGELIQGNDAIIAYLSQQQ' A
#
# COMPACT_ATOMS: atom_id res chain seq x y z
N MET A 1 -11.28 -13.81 -2.11
CA MET A 1 -10.79 -12.52 -2.62
C MET A 1 -9.48 -12.17 -1.94
N GLU A 2 -8.54 -11.69 -2.71
CA GLU A 2 -7.24 -11.36 -2.16
C GLU A 2 -7.29 -10.00 -1.45
N LYS A 3 -6.52 -9.89 -0.38
CA LYS A 3 -6.39 -8.63 0.33
C LYS A 3 -5.57 -7.67 -0.53
N PRO A 4 -5.88 -6.36 -0.48
CA PRO A 4 -4.99 -5.38 -1.08
C PRO A 4 -3.60 -5.45 -0.43
N ILE A 5 -2.57 -5.24 -1.23
CA ILE A 5 -1.18 -5.26 -0.76
C ILE A 5 -0.71 -3.83 -0.58
N LEU A 6 -0.27 -3.49 0.63
CA LEU A 6 0.29 -2.17 0.91
C LEU A 6 1.80 -2.27 0.97
N TYR A 7 2.49 -1.64 0.03
CA TYR A 7 3.94 -1.53 0.05
C TYR A 7 4.32 -0.29 0.83
N HIS A 8 4.98 -0.48 1.94
CA HIS A 8 5.30 0.59 2.87
C HIS A 8 6.70 0.43 3.43
N TRP A 9 7.14 1.42 4.22
CA TRP A 9 8.39 1.38 4.95
C TRP A 9 8.06 1.75 6.40
N ALA A 10 8.47 0.92 7.35
CA ALA A 10 8.07 1.09 8.75
C ALA A 10 8.36 2.49 9.31
N PRO A 11 9.54 3.10 9.08
CA PRO A 11 9.81 4.45 9.57
C PRO A 11 9.08 5.57 8.83
N CYS A 12 8.37 5.27 7.75
CA CYS A 12 7.70 6.29 6.95
C CYS A 12 6.37 6.68 7.57
N ALA A 13 6.26 7.90 8.08
CA ALA A 13 5.03 8.40 8.69
C ALA A 13 3.90 8.47 7.66
N THR A 14 4.21 8.79 6.41
CA THR A 14 3.22 8.88 5.35
C THR A 14 2.57 7.53 5.06
N CYS A 15 3.36 6.46 5.13
CA CYS A 15 2.82 5.11 4.93
C CYS A 15 1.85 4.73 6.04
N ALA A 16 2.10 5.20 7.26
CA ALA A 16 1.24 4.89 8.40
C ALA A 16 -0.17 5.47 8.25
N VAL A 17 -0.32 6.56 7.52
CA VAL A 17 -1.64 7.19 7.32
C VAL A 17 -2.59 6.23 6.61
N ALA A 18 -2.15 5.62 5.50
CA ALA A 18 -2.98 4.68 4.77
C ALA A 18 -3.30 3.44 5.61
N ALA A 19 -2.30 2.93 6.33
CA ALA A 19 -2.50 1.75 7.18
C ALA A 19 -3.49 2.04 8.30
N SER A 20 -3.41 3.24 8.92
CA SER A 20 -4.33 3.64 9.98
C SER A 20 -5.76 3.79 9.45
N PHE A 21 -5.91 4.36 8.27
CA PHE A 21 -7.23 4.50 7.65
C PHE A 21 -7.87 3.12 7.47
N ALA A 22 -7.12 2.18 6.92
CA ALA A 22 -7.64 0.83 6.71
C ALA A 22 -8.04 0.17 8.03
N ALA A 23 -7.19 0.31 9.06
CA ALA A 23 -7.48 -0.27 10.36
C ALA A 23 -8.76 0.31 10.97
N GLU A 24 -8.95 1.62 10.87
CA GLU A 24 -10.14 2.30 11.41
C GLU A 24 -11.42 1.85 10.72
N HIS A 25 -11.34 1.45 9.47
CA HIS A 25 -12.50 1.04 8.68
C HIS A 25 -12.64 -0.46 8.56
N GLY A 26 -11.85 -1.23 9.31
CA GLY A 26 -11.95 -2.69 9.30
C GLY A 26 -11.48 -3.35 8.02
N ILE A 27 -10.66 -2.66 7.24
CA ILE A 27 -10.12 -3.17 5.99
C ILE A 27 -8.80 -3.88 6.26
N GLU A 28 -8.71 -5.15 5.88
CA GLU A 28 -7.47 -5.91 6.04
C GLU A 28 -6.54 -5.64 4.87
N LEU A 29 -5.27 -5.37 5.17
CA LEU A 29 -4.23 -5.17 4.18
C LEU A 29 -3.11 -6.18 4.38
N ASP A 30 -2.54 -6.63 3.28
CA ASP A 30 -1.30 -7.41 3.31
C ASP A 30 -0.15 -6.38 3.25
N LYS A 31 0.40 -6.06 4.42
CA LYS A 31 1.46 -5.04 4.49
C LYS A 31 2.82 -5.67 4.21
N ARG A 32 3.53 -5.11 3.24
CA ARG A 32 4.85 -5.57 2.86
C ARG A 32 5.84 -4.42 2.93
N ASP A 33 6.92 -4.64 3.67
CA ASP A 33 7.93 -3.61 3.92
C ASP A 33 8.96 -3.62 2.79
N VAL A 34 9.08 -2.51 2.06
CA VAL A 34 9.99 -2.40 0.94
C VAL A 34 11.47 -2.33 1.36
N GLU A 35 11.74 -2.26 2.65
CA GLU A 35 13.11 -2.41 3.15
C GLU A 35 13.61 -3.84 2.92
N GLN A 36 12.69 -4.80 2.85
CA GLN A 36 13.04 -6.18 2.55
C GLN A 36 13.18 -6.38 1.05
N GLU A 37 14.13 -7.22 0.67
CA GLU A 37 14.45 -7.44 -0.73
C GLU A 37 13.28 -7.98 -1.56
N GLY A 38 12.52 -8.93 -1.02
CA GLY A 38 11.40 -9.51 -1.73
C GLY A 38 10.33 -8.48 -2.10
N PRO A 39 9.74 -7.77 -1.13
CA PRO A 39 8.77 -6.72 -1.42
C PRO A 39 9.32 -5.60 -2.29
N TYR A 40 10.57 -5.20 -2.08
CA TYR A 40 11.20 -4.18 -2.89
C TYR A 40 11.20 -4.57 -4.38
N ASN A 41 11.64 -5.79 -4.66
CA ASN A 41 11.69 -6.29 -6.03
C ASN A 41 10.29 -6.45 -6.62
N GLU A 42 9.32 -6.88 -5.82
CA GLU A 42 7.93 -6.98 -6.26
C GLU A 42 7.39 -5.62 -6.71
N LEU A 43 7.63 -4.59 -5.90
CA LEU A 43 7.15 -3.25 -6.22
C LEU A 43 7.75 -2.74 -7.52
N LEU A 44 9.07 -2.93 -7.71
CA LEU A 44 9.72 -2.52 -8.95
C LEU A 44 9.18 -3.26 -10.16
N ALA A 45 8.88 -4.56 -10.00
CA ALA A 45 8.32 -5.37 -11.07
C ALA A 45 6.92 -4.90 -11.47
N LEU A 46 6.18 -4.34 -10.53
CA LEU A 46 4.84 -3.79 -10.79
C LEU A 46 4.88 -2.39 -11.41
N GLY A 47 6.06 -1.80 -11.55
CA GLY A 47 6.21 -0.47 -12.11
C GLY A 47 6.28 0.64 -11.07
N GLY A 48 6.36 0.30 -9.78
CA GLY A 48 6.44 1.29 -8.72
C GLY A 48 7.85 1.77 -8.46
N ASP A 49 7.96 2.77 -7.59
CA ASP A 49 9.23 3.37 -7.19
C ASP A 49 9.26 3.42 -5.66
N ALA A 50 10.22 2.74 -5.06
CA ALA A 50 10.32 2.67 -3.60
C ALA A 50 10.50 4.05 -2.95
N ASP A 51 10.96 5.04 -3.69
CA ASP A 51 11.07 6.42 -3.19
C ASP A 51 9.72 7.14 -3.13
N LEU A 52 8.70 6.59 -3.76
CA LEU A 52 7.38 7.21 -3.84
C LEU A 52 6.31 6.47 -3.02
N ILE A 53 6.74 5.61 -2.11
CA ILE A 53 5.80 4.89 -1.23
C ILE A 53 4.98 5.90 -0.39
N PRO A 54 3.77 5.53 0.04
CA PRO A 54 3.17 4.19 -0.04
C PRO A 54 2.54 3.87 -1.40
N TYR A 55 2.48 2.56 -1.70
CA TYR A 55 1.73 2.06 -2.84
C TYR A 55 0.73 1.02 -2.37
N LEU A 56 -0.43 0.99 -3.03
CA LEU A 56 -1.40 -0.06 -2.82
C LEU A 56 -1.57 -0.83 -4.12
N TYR A 57 -1.46 -2.15 -4.07
CA TYR A 57 -1.73 -2.99 -5.22
C TYR A 57 -3.03 -3.75 -4.98
N ALA A 58 -4.05 -3.46 -5.77
CA ALA A 58 -5.36 -4.07 -5.61
C ALA A 58 -6.07 -4.15 -6.96
N GLY A 59 -6.73 -5.27 -7.20
CA GLY A 59 -7.51 -5.45 -8.43
C GLY A 59 -6.69 -5.31 -9.70
N GLY A 60 -5.41 -5.61 -9.65
CA GLY A 60 -4.52 -5.49 -10.80
C GLY A 60 -4.00 -4.08 -11.04
N GLU A 61 -4.29 -3.14 -10.15
CA GLU A 61 -3.86 -1.75 -10.27
C GLU A 61 -2.88 -1.39 -9.17
N LEU A 62 -1.87 -0.61 -9.52
CA LEU A 62 -0.92 -0.05 -8.58
C LEU A 62 -1.30 1.40 -8.32
N ILE A 63 -1.59 1.72 -7.05
CA ILE A 63 -2.11 3.03 -6.66
C ILE A 63 -1.04 3.70 -5.79
N GLN A 64 -0.65 4.92 -6.15
CA GLN A 64 0.42 5.63 -5.48
C GLN A 64 -0.10 6.80 -4.65
N GLY A 65 0.39 6.89 -3.42
CA GLY A 65 0.14 8.02 -2.54
C GLY A 65 -1.08 7.83 -1.63
N ASN A 66 -1.02 8.47 -0.46
CA ASN A 66 -2.08 8.33 0.55
C ASN A 66 -3.45 8.75 0.03
N ASP A 67 -3.53 9.88 -0.66
CA ASP A 67 -4.81 10.40 -1.11
C ASP A 67 -5.52 9.42 -2.04
N ALA A 68 -4.77 8.88 -3.01
CA ALA A 68 -5.32 7.92 -3.95
C ALA A 68 -5.66 6.59 -3.28
N ILE A 69 -4.81 6.14 -2.36
CA ILE A 69 -5.04 4.90 -1.62
C ILE A 69 -6.29 5.03 -0.76
N ILE A 70 -6.42 6.13 -0.02
CA ILE A 70 -7.58 6.35 0.83
C ILE A 70 -8.86 6.44 0.00
N ALA A 71 -8.80 7.12 -1.14
CA ALA A 71 -9.95 7.20 -2.04
C ALA A 71 -10.37 5.81 -2.52
N TYR A 72 -9.41 4.98 -2.89
CA TYR A 72 -9.70 3.61 -3.30
C TYR A 72 -10.32 2.80 -2.16
N LEU A 73 -9.72 2.85 -0.97
CA LEU A 73 -10.20 2.09 0.17
C LEU A 73 -11.59 2.55 0.60
N SER A 74 -11.89 3.85 0.48
CA SER A 74 -13.21 4.37 0.79
C SER A 74 -14.30 3.76 -0.08
N GLN A 75 -13.98 3.44 -1.32
CA GLN A 75 -14.93 2.85 -2.25
C GLN A 75 -15.17 1.38 -1.99
N GLN A 76 -14.33 0.73 -1.18
CA GLN A 76 -14.46 -0.68 -0.85
C GLN A 76 -15.39 -0.96 0.32
N GLN A 77 -15.87 0.06 0.97
CA GLN A 77 -16.76 -0.07 2.13
C GLN A 77 -18.21 -0.17 1.73
#